data_794e09412ac7f7a9cfe2d66eab71d480
#
_entry.id   794e09412ac7f7a9cfe2d66eab71d480
#
_cell.length_a   1.000
_cell.length_b   1.000
_cell.length_c   1.000
_cell.angle_alpha   90.00
_cell.angle_beta   90.00
_cell.angle_gamma   90.00
#
_symmetry.space_group_name_H-M   'P 1'
#
loop_
_entity.id
_entity.type
_entity.pdbx_description
1 polymer ?
#
loop_
_entity_poly.entity_id
_entity_poly.type
_entity_poly.pdbx_seq_one_letter_code
_entity_poly.pdbx_strand_id
1 'polypeptide(L)'
;MSRSSGFDRSTPLDQLLADARSVRDQAHGTRITYSPKVFIPLTMLCRDRCGYCTFAQPPARLDAPYLTPGQVLRLARQGAEAGCHEALFTLGERPEERYPVAARWLEENGYESTVHYLAAMARLVVSETGLLPHANAGALYADELALLREVSVSQGMMLESLRPDLRAHHGSPDKEPARRLATLEAAGELGIPFTTGILVGIGETRSDRIDALEAIAESHRRWGHVQEVIVQNFLPKPGTAMHQAEACPADDYLDAIAAARLILPPDVHLQAPPNLSDDFGVLLDAGIDDWGGVSPVTA
;
A
#
# COMPACT_ATOMS: atom_id res chain seq x y z
N MET A 1 0.35 28.00 -8.88
CA MET A 1 1.77 28.34 -8.63
C MET A 1 2.28 27.34 -7.62
N SER A 2 2.94 26.28 -8.11
CA SER A 2 3.56 25.23 -7.29
C SER A 2 4.62 25.89 -6.40
N ARG A 3 4.42 25.91 -5.08
CA ARG A 3 5.53 26.08 -4.16
C ARG A 3 6.20 24.70 -4.09
N SER A 4 7.30 24.53 -4.84
CA SER A 4 8.21 23.41 -4.57
C SER A 4 8.43 23.33 -3.07
N SER A 5 8.28 22.18 -2.46
CA SER A 5 8.80 21.92 -1.13
C SER A 5 10.24 22.43 -1.16
N GLY A 6 10.66 23.26 -0.22
CA GLY A 6 12.03 23.80 -0.20
C GLY A 6 13.08 22.71 0.13
N PHE A 7 12.78 21.45 -0.24
CA PHE A 7 13.63 20.30 -0.02
C PHE A 7 14.89 20.40 -0.90
N ASP A 8 16.03 20.51 -0.24
CA ASP A 8 17.32 20.49 -0.93
C ASP A 8 17.74 19.05 -1.26
N ARG A 9 17.65 18.73 -2.54
CA ARG A 9 18.01 17.40 -3.08
C ARG A 9 19.50 17.06 -2.92
N SER A 10 20.36 17.99 -2.50
CA SER A 10 21.79 17.78 -2.29
C SER A 10 22.19 17.55 -0.83
N THR A 11 21.25 17.60 0.11
CA THR A 11 21.50 17.44 1.54
C THR A 11 22.19 16.10 1.84
N PRO A 12 23.30 16.07 2.59
CA PRO A 12 23.95 14.83 3.02
C PRO A 12 23.06 13.99 3.94
N LEU A 13 23.20 12.65 3.90
CA LEU A 13 22.33 11.72 4.62
C LEU A 13 22.26 12.02 6.12
N ASP A 14 23.38 12.24 6.80
CA ASP A 14 23.41 12.52 8.25
C ASP A 14 22.59 13.76 8.63
N GLN A 15 22.68 14.82 7.82
CA GLN A 15 21.90 16.03 8.02
C GLN A 15 20.42 15.77 7.73
N LEU A 16 20.12 15.01 6.68
CA LEU A 16 18.78 14.65 6.28
C LEU A 16 18.06 13.88 7.40
N LEU A 17 18.73 12.90 8.01
CA LEU A 17 18.21 12.12 9.14
C LEU A 17 17.94 13.00 10.36
N ALA A 18 18.86 13.91 10.69
CA ALA A 18 18.69 14.83 11.83
C ALA A 18 17.49 15.76 11.64
N ASP A 19 17.33 16.31 10.44
CA ASP A 19 16.22 17.19 10.08
C ASP A 19 14.88 16.44 10.09
N ALA A 20 14.84 15.22 9.51
CA ALA A 20 13.65 14.38 9.49
C ALA A 20 13.18 14.00 10.90
N ARG A 21 14.10 13.59 11.78
CA ARG A 21 13.79 13.33 13.19
C ARG A 21 13.21 14.56 13.87
N SER A 22 13.81 15.73 13.67
CA SER A 22 13.32 16.98 14.24
C SER A 22 11.89 17.29 13.78
N VAL A 23 11.59 17.13 12.50
CA VAL A 23 10.24 17.35 11.95
C VAL A 23 9.24 16.35 12.54
N ARG A 24 9.60 15.05 12.60
CA ARG A 24 8.77 14.03 13.25
C ARG A 24 8.46 14.39 14.70
N ASP A 25 9.49 14.72 15.50
CA ASP A 25 9.35 15.02 16.93
C ASP A 25 8.48 16.25 17.17
N GLN A 26 8.54 17.26 16.29
CA GLN A 26 7.67 18.43 16.36
C GLN A 26 6.21 18.13 16.00
N ALA A 27 5.97 17.25 15.01
CA ALA A 27 4.62 16.93 14.54
C ALA A 27 3.93 15.85 15.38
N HIS A 28 4.65 14.78 15.75
CA HIS A 28 4.10 13.56 16.36
C HIS A 28 4.67 13.26 17.76
N GLY A 29 5.65 14.04 18.24
CA GLY A 29 6.33 13.78 19.51
C GLY A 29 7.14 12.47 19.48
N THR A 30 7.17 11.77 20.62
CA THR A 30 7.88 10.49 20.77
C THR A 30 6.96 9.28 20.66
N ARG A 31 5.70 9.48 20.29
CA ARG A 31 4.74 8.38 20.13
C ARG A 31 4.92 7.73 18.77
N ILE A 32 5.08 6.40 18.77
CA ILE A 32 5.08 5.58 17.56
C ILE A 32 3.84 4.69 17.61
N THR A 33 3.10 4.66 16.54
CA THR A 33 1.84 3.92 16.43
C THR A 33 1.99 2.62 15.62
N TYR A 34 1.00 1.77 15.73
CA TYR A 34 0.77 0.61 14.88
C TYR A 34 -0.73 0.26 14.94
N SER A 35 -1.23 -0.41 13.92
CA SER A 35 -2.62 -0.84 13.88
C SER A 35 -2.73 -2.37 13.90
N PRO A 36 -3.33 -2.99 14.94
CA PRO A 36 -3.67 -4.41 14.93
C PRO A 36 -4.73 -4.69 13.86
N LYS A 37 -4.34 -5.36 12.77
CA LYS A 37 -5.22 -5.67 11.62
C LYS A 37 -5.22 -7.16 11.34
N VAL A 38 -6.36 -7.70 10.90
CA VAL A 38 -6.39 -9.02 10.27
C VAL A 38 -6.28 -8.85 8.77
N PHE A 39 -5.35 -9.56 8.13
CA PHE A 39 -5.18 -9.54 6.68
C PHE A 39 -6.07 -10.58 6.03
N ILE A 40 -6.90 -10.16 5.07
CA ILE A 40 -7.82 -11.03 4.34
C ILE A 40 -7.38 -11.05 2.87
N PRO A 41 -6.62 -12.09 2.44
CA PRO A 41 -6.15 -12.21 1.07
C PRO A 41 -7.29 -12.72 0.16
N LEU A 42 -8.23 -11.83 -0.18
CA LEU A 42 -9.48 -12.17 -0.87
C LEU A 42 -9.26 -12.96 -2.16
N THR A 43 -8.23 -12.59 -2.94
CA THR A 43 -7.71 -13.37 -4.05
C THR A 43 -6.20 -13.15 -4.20
N MET A 44 -5.47 -14.21 -4.45
CA MET A 44 -4.05 -14.16 -4.80
C MET A 44 -3.81 -14.18 -6.31
N LEU A 45 -4.85 -14.27 -7.14
CA LEU A 45 -4.75 -14.06 -8.56
C LEU A 45 -4.59 -12.57 -8.85
N CYS A 46 -3.73 -12.19 -9.80
CA CYS A 46 -3.48 -10.80 -10.16
C CYS A 46 -3.28 -10.66 -11.67
N ARG A 47 -3.83 -9.61 -12.25
CA ARG A 47 -3.57 -9.27 -13.66
C ARG A 47 -2.11 -8.87 -13.87
N ASP A 48 -1.53 -8.16 -12.92
CA ASP A 48 -0.15 -7.68 -12.95
C ASP A 48 0.89 -8.79 -12.75
N ARG A 49 2.13 -8.51 -13.18
CA ARG A 49 3.30 -9.41 -13.11
C ARG A 49 4.51 -8.70 -12.52
N CYS A 50 4.32 -7.99 -11.43
CA CYS A 50 5.41 -7.26 -10.78
C CYS A 50 6.57 -8.21 -10.42
N GLY A 51 7.77 -7.87 -10.86
CA GLY A 51 8.95 -8.74 -10.74
C GLY A 51 9.37 -9.09 -9.31
N TYR A 52 8.95 -8.29 -8.35
CA TYR A 52 9.25 -8.43 -6.90
C TYR A 52 8.12 -9.08 -6.09
N CYS A 53 6.92 -9.24 -6.68
CA CYS A 53 5.73 -9.62 -5.92
C CYS A 53 5.75 -11.10 -5.53
N THR A 54 5.64 -11.38 -4.23
CA THR A 54 5.50 -12.72 -3.66
C THR A 54 4.04 -13.13 -3.44
N PHE A 55 3.12 -12.17 -3.45
CA PHE A 55 1.71 -12.37 -3.14
C PHE A 55 0.94 -13.05 -4.28
N ALA A 56 1.15 -12.58 -5.52
CA ALA A 56 0.44 -13.09 -6.67
C ALA A 56 0.83 -14.55 -6.99
N GLN A 57 -0.17 -15.42 -7.12
CA GLN A 57 0.00 -16.84 -7.44
C GLN A 57 -0.74 -17.21 -8.74
N PRO A 58 -0.22 -18.14 -9.53
CA PRO A 58 -0.94 -18.67 -10.69
C PRO A 58 -2.09 -19.57 -10.23
N PRO A 59 -3.17 -19.73 -11.05
CA PRO A 59 -4.33 -20.54 -10.69
C PRO A 59 -3.99 -21.99 -10.29
N ALA A 60 -2.95 -22.57 -10.89
CA ALA A 60 -2.53 -23.96 -10.60
C ALA A 60 -1.98 -24.18 -9.17
N ARG A 61 -1.73 -23.10 -8.42
CA ARG A 61 -1.25 -23.16 -7.03
C ARG A 61 -2.32 -22.82 -6.02
N LEU A 62 -3.54 -22.54 -6.46
CA LEU A 62 -4.65 -22.12 -5.61
C LEU A 62 -5.77 -23.15 -5.67
N ASP A 63 -6.37 -23.45 -4.53
CA ASP A 63 -7.54 -24.34 -4.45
C ASP A 63 -8.78 -23.69 -5.06
N ALA A 64 -8.90 -22.38 -4.97
CA ALA A 64 -9.99 -21.58 -5.54
C ALA A 64 -9.50 -20.18 -5.95
N PRO A 65 -10.18 -19.53 -6.92
CA PRO A 65 -9.81 -18.16 -7.36
C PRO A 65 -9.95 -17.10 -6.28
N TYR A 66 -10.94 -17.26 -5.41
CA TYR A 66 -11.27 -16.32 -4.33
C TYR A 66 -11.54 -17.08 -3.02
N LEU A 67 -11.29 -16.42 -1.90
CA LEU A 67 -11.82 -16.89 -0.61
C LEU A 67 -13.35 -16.85 -0.66
N THR A 68 -13.98 -17.89 -0.15
CA THR A 68 -15.44 -17.92 0.03
C THR A 68 -15.87 -17.02 1.19
N PRO A 69 -17.16 -16.58 1.26
CA PRO A 69 -17.67 -15.79 2.39
C PRO A 69 -17.41 -16.43 3.75
N GLY A 70 -17.53 -17.76 3.84
CA GLY A 70 -17.21 -18.51 5.08
C GLY A 70 -15.74 -18.47 5.46
N GLN A 71 -14.82 -18.44 4.48
CA GLN A 71 -13.38 -18.29 4.74
C GLN A 71 -13.04 -16.87 5.20
N VAL A 72 -13.63 -15.87 4.55
CA VAL A 72 -13.50 -14.46 4.93
C VAL A 72 -13.96 -14.25 6.38
N LEU A 73 -15.14 -14.75 6.73
CA LEU A 73 -15.68 -14.62 8.09
C LEU A 73 -14.84 -15.33 9.15
N ARG A 74 -14.28 -16.49 8.83
CA ARG A 74 -13.38 -17.18 9.78
C ARG A 74 -12.16 -16.33 10.12
N LEU A 75 -11.50 -15.75 9.11
CA LEU A 75 -10.36 -14.86 9.31
C LEU A 75 -10.76 -13.60 10.09
N ALA A 76 -11.87 -12.97 9.70
CA ALA A 76 -12.36 -11.79 10.38
C ALA A 76 -12.69 -12.03 11.85
N ARG A 77 -13.36 -13.14 12.19
CA ARG A 77 -13.67 -13.52 13.59
C ARG A 77 -12.41 -13.80 14.39
N GLN A 78 -11.43 -14.51 13.82
CA GLN A 78 -10.13 -14.71 14.46
C GLN A 78 -9.41 -13.40 14.76
N GLY A 79 -9.46 -12.43 13.81
CA GLY A 79 -8.95 -11.08 14.01
C GLY A 79 -9.65 -10.35 15.14
N ALA A 80 -10.98 -10.37 15.18
CA ALA A 80 -11.78 -9.74 16.21
C ALA A 80 -11.48 -10.35 17.61
N GLU A 81 -11.41 -11.67 17.71
CA GLU A 81 -11.05 -12.40 18.93
C GLU A 81 -9.62 -12.06 19.40
N ALA A 82 -8.69 -11.81 18.46
CA ALA A 82 -7.32 -11.40 18.76
C ALA A 82 -7.17 -9.89 19.06
N GLY A 83 -8.27 -9.13 19.10
CA GLY A 83 -8.27 -7.70 19.43
C GLY A 83 -7.94 -6.78 18.26
N CYS A 84 -8.01 -7.25 17.02
CA CYS A 84 -7.93 -6.37 15.86
C CYS A 84 -9.12 -5.41 15.81
N HIS A 85 -8.88 -4.21 15.28
CA HIS A 85 -9.91 -3.22 15.01
C HIS A 85 -10.24 -3.12 13.52
N GLU A 86 -9.31 -3.52 12.66
CA GLU A 86 -9.43 -3.40 11.22
C GLU A 86 -9.29 -4.76 10.52
N ALA A 87 -10.00 -4.88 9.39
CA ALA A 87 -9.85 -5.96 8.41
C ALA A 87 -9.24 -5.38 7.13
N LEU A 88 -7.95 -5.67 6.90
CA LEU A 88 -7.25 -5.27 5.69
C LEU A 88 -7.51 -6.29 4.58
N PHE A 89 -8.32 -5.92 3.62
CA PHE A 89 -8.49 -6.70 2.40
C PHE A 89 -7.32 -6.47 1.46
N THR A 90 -6.48 -7.49 1.32
CA THR A 90 -5.36 -7.53 0.37
C THR A 90 -5.72 -8.44 -0.79
N LEU A 91 -5.52 -7.99 -2.00
CA LEU A 91 -5.88 -8.80 -3.17
C LEU A 91 -5.05 -8.42 -4.40
N GLY A 92 -5.02 -9.33 -5.38
CA GLY A 92 -4.46 -9.03 -6.70
C GLY A 92 -5.43 -8.19 -7.54
N GLU A 93 -4.85 -7.35 -8.38
CA GLU A 93 -5.61 -6.42 -9.23
C GLU A 93 -6.30 -7.17 -10.37
N ARG A 94 -7.60 -6.97 -10.56
CA ARG A 94 -8.44 -7.37 -11.73
C ARG A 94 -8.12 -8.75 -12.30
N PRO A 95 -8.10 -9.81 -11.49
CA PRO A 95 -7.73 -11.13 -11.98
C PRO A 95 -8.67 -11.66 -13.06
N GLU A 96 -9.95 -11.25 -13.06
CA GLU A 96 -10.96 -11.60 -14.07
C GLU A 96 -10.57 -11.16 -15.49
N GLU A 97 -9.80 -10.09 -15.63
CA GLU A 97 -9.35 -9.61 -16.94
C GLU A 97 -8.19 -10.43 -17.52
N ARG A 98 -7.61 -11.32 -16.72
CA ARG A 98 -6.49 -12.17 -17.14
C ARG A 98 -6.80 -13.67 -17.07
N TYR A 99 -7.54 -14.07 -16.06
CA TYR A 99 -7.80 -15.47 -15.76
C TYR A 99 -9.28 -15.84 -15.96
N PRO A 100 -9.61 -16.64 -16.99
CA PRO A 100 -11.00 -17.09 -17.20
C PRO A 100 -11.62 -17.81 -16.01
N VAL A 101 -10.79 -18.45 -15.16
CA VAL A 101 -11.27 -19.09 -13.93
C VAL A 101 -11.80 -18.10 -12.92
N ALA A 102 -11.18 -16.90 -12.82
CA ALA A 102 -11.65 -15.83 -11.95
C ALA A 102 -12.97 -15.23 -12.49
N ALA A 103 -13.04 -14.94 -13.80
CA ALA A 103 -14.24 -14.40 -14.43
C ALA A 103 -15.44 -15.36 -14.26
N ARG A 104 -15.27 -16.66 -14.55
CA ARG A 104 -16.33 -17.66 -14.35
C ARG A 104 -16.78 -17.76 -12.91
N TRP A 105 -15.84 -17.76 -11.96
CA TRP A 105 -16.18 -17.83 -10.54
C TRP A 105 -17.04 -16.64 -10.11
N LEU A 106 -16.74 -15.44 -10.56
CA LEU A 106 -17.54 -14.24 -10.28
C LEU A 106 -18.95 -14.37 -10.89
N GLU A 107 -19.06 -14.77 -12.14
CA GLU A 107 -20.33 -14.97 -12.84
C GLU A 107 -21.21 -16.02 -12.11
N GLU A 108 -20.64 -17.19 -11.78
CA GLU A 108 -21.32 -18.28 -11.07
C GLU A 108 -21.81 -17.88 -9.67
N ASN A 109 -21.15 -16.89 -9.03
CA ASN A 109 -21.51 -16.37 -7.71
C ASN A 109 -22.30 -15.04 -7.77
N GLY A 110 -22.63 -14.55 -8.97
CA GLY A 110 -23.47 -13.37 -9.18
C GLY A 110 -22.77 -12.02 -8.94
N TYR A 111 -21.47 -11.95 -9.13
CA TYR A 111 -20.68 -10.72 -9.00
C TYR A 111 -20.19 -10.22 -10.35
N GLU A 112 -20.30 -8.91 -10.59
CA GLU A 112 -19.86 -8.27 -11.83
C GLU A 112 -18.33 -8.21 -11.94
N SER A 113 -17.63 -8.02 -10.83
CA SER A 113 -16.17 -7.89 -10.78
C SER A 113 -15.62 -8.26 -9.40
N THR A 114 -14.28 -8.37 -9.33
CA THR A 114 -13.56 -8.53 -8.06
C THR A 114 -13.87 -7.40 -7.09
N VAL A 115 -14.05 -6.16 -7.56
CA VAL A 115 -14.37 -5.01 -6.69
C VAL A 115 -15.79 -5.14 -6.09
N HIS A 116 -16.77 -5.62 -6.88
CA HIS A 116 -18.11 -5.88 -6.34
C HIS A 116 -18.10 -7.01 -5.30
N TYR A 117 -17.30 -8.06 -5.53
CA TYR A 117 -17.13 -9.12 -4.55
C TYR A 117 -16.45 -8.61 -3.27
N LEU A 118 -15.40 -7.79 -3.40
CA LEU A 118 -14.76 -7.12 -2.27
C LEU A 118 -15.75 -6.28 -1.46
N ALA A 119 -16.58 -5.47 -2.13
CA ALA A 119 -17.59 -4.66 -1.46
C ALA A 119 -18.61 -5.51 -0.67
N ALA A 120 -19.04 -6.65 -1.24
CA ALA A 120 -19.92 -7.58 -0.55
C ALA A 120 -19.25 -8.20 0.68
N MET A 121 -17.98 -8.59 0.59
CA MET A 121 -17.23 -9.17 1.71
C MET A 121 -16.90 -8.14 2.78
N ALA A 122 -16.58 -6.91 2.42
CA ALA A 122 -16.39 -5.81 3.37
C ALA A 122 -17.66 -5.55 4.18
N ARG A 123 -18.81 -5.46 3.52
CA ARG A 123 -20.13 -5.31 4.19
C ARG A 123 -20.42 -6.48 5.13
N LEU A 124 -20.12 -7.71 4.70
CA LEU A 124 -20.31 -8.91 5.50
C LEU A 124 -19.43 -8.88 6.76
N VAL A 125 -18.15 -8.49 6.65
CA VAL A 125 -17.23 -8.38 7.77
C VAL A 125 -17.70 -7.35 8.79
N VAL A 126 -18.12 -6.17 8.35
CA VAL A 126 -18.69 -5.13 9.27
C VAL A 126 -19.89 -5.67 10.02
N SER A 127 -20.85 -6.28 9.31
CA SER A 127 -22.10 -6.74 9.92
C SER A 127 -21.90 -7.88 10.93
N GLU A 128 -20.91 -8.74 10.71
CA GLU A 128 -20.71 -9.97 11.49
C GLU A 128 -19.67 -9.85 12.61
N THR A 129 -18.75 -8.88 12.49
CA THR A 129 -17.62 -8.76 13.44
C THR A 129 -17.43 -7.36 13.99
N GLY A 130 -17.99 -6.34 13.34
CA GLY A 130 -17.73 -4.95 13.69
C GLY A 130 -16.32 -4.44 13.34
N LEU A 131 -15.46 -5.27 12.72
CA LEU A 131 -14.16 -4.83 12.23
C LEU A 131 -14.34 -3.79 11.11
N LEU A 132 -13.45 -2.80 11.08
CA LEU A 132 -13.45 -1.73 10.10
C LEU A 132 -12.68 -2.16 8.85
N PRO A 133 -13.32 -2.28 7.66
CA PRO A 133 -12.60 -2.68 6.46
C PRO A 133 -11.68 -1.58 5.95
N HIS A 134 -10.45 -1.96 5.58
CA HIS A 134 -9.55 -1.21 4.73
C HIS A 134 -9.42 -1.95 3.39
N ALA A 135 -9.70 -1.30 2.28
CA ALA A 135 -9.68 -1.91 0.96
C ALA A 135 -8.38 -1.55 0.20
N ASN A 136 -7.51 -2.55 0.01
CA ASN A 136 -6.27 -2.40 -0.78
C ASN A 136 -6.38 -3.22 -2.08
N ALA A 137 -7.15 -2.69 -3.03
CA ALA A 137 -7.53 -3.37 -4.27
C ALA A 137 -6.75 -2.92 -5.51
N GLY A 138 -5.66 -2.17 -5.33
CA GLY A 138 -4.83 -1.65 -6.41
C GLY A 138 -5.41 -0.41 -7.09
N ALA A 139 -5.14 -0.26 -8.39
CA ALA A 139 -5.59 0.91 -9.16
C ALA A 139 -7.08 0.80 -9.51
N LEU A 140 -7.89 1.71 -8.99
CA LEU A 140 -9.34 1.75 -9.14
C LEU A 140 -9.81 2.97 -9.94
N TYR A 141 -10.97 2.86 -10.55
CA TYR A 141 -11.70 3.99 -11.13
C TYR A 141 -12.54 4.70 -10.06
N ALA A 142 -13.02 5.90 -10.37
CA ALA A 142 -13.77 6.73 -9.42
C ALA A 142 -15.07 6.08 -8.94
N ASP A 143 -15.78 5.38 -9.80
CA ASP A 143 -17.00 4.63 -9.47
C ASP A 143 -16.74 3.42 -8.56
N GLU A 144 -15.61 2.73 -8.76
CA GLU A 144 -15.18 1.62 -7.92
C GLU A 144 -14.73 2.11 -6.52
N LEU A 145 -14.00 3.24 -6.48
CA LEU A 145 -13.64 3.91 -5.22
C LEU A 145 -14.89 4.33 -4.45
N ALA A 146 -15.89 4.91 -5.14
CA ALA A 146 -17.16 5.32 -4.55
C ALA A 146 -17.95 4.11 -4.01
N LEU A 147 -17.99 3.00 -4.74
CA LEU A 147 -18.61 1.75 -4.29
C LEU A 147 -17.97 1.23 -3.00
N LEU A 148 -16.65 1.20 -2.93
CA LEU A 148 -15.93 0.72 -1.76
C LEU A 148 -16.02 1.70 -0.59
N ARG A 149 -16.16 3.01 -0.84
CA ARG A 149 -16.34 4.03 0.21
C ARG A 149 -17.58 3.76 1.08
N GLU A 150 -18.63 3.16 0.52
CA GLU A 150 -19.84 2.82 1.27
C GLU A 150 -19.63 1.74 2.34
N VAL A 151 -18.56 0.95 2.22
CA VAL A 151 -18.34 -0.26 3.03
C VAL A 151 -16.95 -0.35 3.65
N SER A 152 -16.09 0.65 3.44
CA SER A 152 -14.75 0.73 4.02
C SER A 152 -14.51 2.09 4.67
N VAL A 153 -13.72 2.11 5.73
CA VAL A 153 -13.32 3.35 6.43
C VAL A 153 -12.15 4.03 5.78
N SER A 154 -11.35 3.29 5.04
CA SER A 154 -10.19 3.75 4.30
C SER A 154 -9.89 2.82 3.13
N GLN A 155 -9.12 3.34 2.17
CA GLN A 155 -8.65 2.56 1.02
C GLN A 155 -7.16 2.81 0.81
N GLY A 156 -6.52 1.97 -0.01
CA GLY A 156 -5.10 2.12 -0.26
C GLY A 156 -4.65 1.56 -1.60
N MET A 157 -3.59 2.15 -2.11
CA MET A 157 -2.88 1.70 -3.31
C MET A 157 -1.48 2.32 -3.31
N MET A 158 -0.45 1.48 -3.37
CA MET A 158 0.93 1.95 -3.45
C MET A 158 1.18 2.62 -4.80
N LEU A 159 1.61 3.90 -4.80
CA LEU A 159 2.05 4.58 -6.03
C LEU A 159 3.28 3.90 -6.63
N GLU A 160 4.16 3.38 -5.76
CA GLU A 160 5.44 2.70 -6.05
C GLU A 160 6.48 3.65 -6.63
N SER A 161 6.27 4.18 -7.84
CA SER A 161 7.17 5.09 -8.54
C SER A 161 6.40 5.82 -9.66
N LEU A 162 6.91 6.98 -10.06
CA LEU A 162 6.45 7.70 -11.26
C LEU A 162 7.22 7.35 -12.52
N ARG A 163 8.21 6.46 -12.42
CA ARG A 163 9.00 6.03 -13.56
C ARG A 163 8.27 4.99 -14.40
N PRO A 164 7.91 5.28 -15.68
CA PRO A 164 7.04 4.42 -16.48
C PRO A 164 7.74 3.17 -17.03
N ASP A 165 9.07 3.20 -17.18
CA ASP A 165 9.88 2.17 -17.84
C ASP A 165 10.59 1.21 -16.86
N LEU A 166 10.09 1.08 -15.63
CA LEU A 166 10.68 0.16 -14.65
C LEU A 166 10.53 -1.30 -15.09
N ARG A 167 11.66 -2.00 -15.21
CA ARG A 167 11.68 -3.43 -15.54
C ARG A 167 10.92 -4.27 -14.52
N ALA A 168 10.90 -3.83 -13.27
CA ALA A 168 10.16 -4.45 -12.18
C ALA A 168 8.64 -4.51 -12.43
N HIS A 169 8.12 -3.58 -13.25
CA HIS A 169 6.70 -3.47 -13.61
C HIS A 169 6.37 -4.03 -15.00
N HIS A 170 7.33 -4.65 -15.69
CA HIS A 170 7.08 -5.20 -17.02
C HIS A 170 5.97 -6.25 -17.03
N GLY A 171 4.94 -6.03 -17.85
CA GLY A 171 3.75 -6.88 -17.91
C GLY A 171 2.71 -6.60 -16.80
N SER A 172 2.79 -5.43 -16.17
CA SER A 172 1.89 -4.97 -15.11
C SER A 172 1.16 -3.69 -15.56
N PRO A 173 0.03 -3.81 -16.29
CA PRO A 173 -0.67 -2.65 -16.86
C PRO A 173 -1.22 -1.68 -15.81
N ASP A 174 -1.52 -2.16 -14.60
CA ASP A 174 -2.03 -1.32 -13.53
C ASP A 174 -0.91 -0.61 -12.73
N LYS A 175 0.36 -0.87 -13.07
CA LYS A 175 1.52 -0.14 -12.54
C LYS A 175 1.90 1.09 -13.36
N GLU A 176 1.11 1.42 -14.39
CA GLU A 176 1.30 2.67 -15.14
C GLU A 176 1.13 3.88 -14.20
N PRO A 177 2.13 4.77 -14.10
CA PRO A 177 2.10 5.89 -13.14
C PRO A 177 0.89 6.81 -13.29
N ALA A 178 0.49 7.12 -14.52
CA ALA A 178 -0.67 7.98 -14.78
C ALA A 178 -1.98 7.37 -14.24
N ARG A 179 -2.14 6.03 -14.33
CA ARG A 179 -3.30 5.33 -13.80
C ARG A 179 -3.31 5.38 -12.27
N ARG A 180 -2.16 5.16 -11.63
CA ARG A 180 -2.05 5.19 -10.17
C ARG A 180 -2.25 6.59 -9.62
N LEU A 181 -1.71 7.61 -10.26
CA LEU A 181 -2.00 9.01 -9.92
C LEU A 181 -3.49 9.34 -10.07
N ALA A 182 -4.15 8.86 -11.13
CA ALA A 182 -5.58 9.07 -11.31
C ALA A 182 -6.41 8.43 -10.18
N THR A 183 -6.02 7.25 -9.69
CA THR A 183 -6.65 6.62 -8.53
C THR A 183 -6.46 7.45 -7.25
N LEU A 184 -5.24 7.93 -7.00
CA LEU A 184 -4.92 8.78 -5.84
C LEU A 184 -5.73 10.08 -5.84
N GLU A 185 -5.79 10.77 -6.99
CA GLU A 185 -6.58 12.00 -7.15
C GLU A 185 -8.09 11.75 -6.98
N ALA A 186 -8.62 10.68 -7.59
CA ALA A 186 -10.03 10.33 -7.45
C ALA A 186 -10.42 9.98 -6.00
N ALA A 187 -9.52 9.31 -5.26
CA ALA A 187 -9.73 9.06 -3.84
C ALA A 187 -9.80 10.38 -3.04
N GLY A 188 -8.96 11.36 -3.40
CA GLY A 188 -8.98 12.69 -2.81
C GLY A 188 -10.27 13.46 -3.12
N GLU A 189 -10.71 13.48 -4.37
CA GLU A 189 -11.98 14.09 -4.78
C GLU A 189 -13.19 13.49 -4.02
N LEU A 190 -13.15 12.20 -3.77
CA LEU A 190 -14.19 11.50 -3.01
C LEU A 190 -14.03 11.63 -1.49
N GLY A 191 -12.97 12.27 -0.99
CA GLY A 191 -12.70 12.42 0.45
C GLY A 191 -12.50 11.08 1.16
N ILE A 192 -11.84 10.13 0.52
CA ILE A 192 -11.55 8.80 1.07
C ILE A 192 -10.22 8.87 1.82
N PRO A 193 -10.15 8.56 3.13
CA PRO A 193 -8.87 8.36 3.81
C PRO A 193 -8.04 7.31 3.09
N PHE A 194 -6.82 7.68 2.67
CA PHE A 194 -6.07 6.88 1.72
C PHE A 194 -4.65 6.57 2.20
N THR A 195 -4.23 5.31 2.04
CA THR A 195 -2.86 4.86 2.27
C THR A 195 -2.16 4.68 0.91
N THR A 196 -0.99 5.26 0.75
CA THR A 196 -0.16 5.11 -0.45
C THR A 196 1.31 4.96 -0.08
N GLY A 197 2.21 5.00 -1.04
CA GLY A 197 3.64 4.92 -0.74
C GLY A 197 4.51 4.61 -1.95
N ILE A 198 5.79 4.46 -1.69
CA ILE A 198 6.81 4.17 -2.69
C ILE A 198 7.55 2.87 -2.36
N LEU A 199 8.12 2.24 -3.39
CA LEU A 199 8.98 1.07 -3.25
C LEU A 199 10.40 1.43 -3.73
N VAL A 200 11.36 1.29 -2.83
CA VAL A 200 12.76 1.70 -3.01
C VAL A 200 13.62 0.51 -3.42
N GLY A 201 14.45 0.67 -4.46
CA GLY A 201 15.41 -0.34 -4.91
C GLY A 201 14.89 -1.26 -6.03
N ILE A 202 13.87 -0.84 -6.78
CA ILE A 202 13.34 -1.59 -7.93
C ILE A 202 13.87 -1.11 -9.29
N GLY A 203 14.89 -0.24 -9.28
CA GLY A 203 15.53 0.32 -10.47
C GLY A 203 15.23 1.80 -10.73
N GLU A 204 14.51 2.43 -9.84
CA GLU A 204 14.29 3.88 -9.81
C GLU A 204 15.54 4.61 -9.28
N THR A 205 15.63 5.90 -9.57
CA THR A 205 16.67 6.79 -9.04
C THR A 205 16.16 7.54 -7.80
N ARG A 206 17.09 8.18 -7.07
CA ARG A 206 16.75 9.10 -5.97
C ARG A 206 15.80 10.21 -6.45
N SER A 207 16.01 10.76 -7.65
CA SER A 207 15.11 11.77 -8.21
C SER A 207 13.70 11.23 -8.42
N ASP A 208 13.57 10.01 -8.95
CA ASP A 208 12.27 9.38 -9.17
C ASP A 208 11.48 9.18 -7.85
N ARG A 209 12.21 8.84 -6.76
CA ARG A 209 11.61 8.72 -5.40
C ARG A 209 11.08 10.06 -4.90
N ILE A 210 11.88 11.12 -5.04
CA ILE A 210 11.50 12.47 -4.63
C ILE A 210 10.29 12.96 -5.45
N ASP A 211 10.31 12.76 -6.77
CA ASP A 211 9.21 13.15 -7.64
C ASP A 211 7.89 12.44 -7.27
N ALA A 212 7.96 11.15 -6.90
CA ALA A 212 6.80 10.39 -6.43
C ALA A 212 6.27 10.92 -5.07
N LEU A 213 7.17 11.24 -4.13
CA LEU A 213 6.80 11.81 -2.82
C LEU A 213 6.22 13.22 -2.97
N GLU A 214 6.77 14.06 -3.85
CA GLU A 214 6.23 15.38 -4.16
C GLU A 214 4.82 15.29 -4.78
N ALA A 215 4.56 14.31 -5.64
CA ALA A 215 3.22 14.08 -6.21
C ALA A 215 2.20 13.66 -5.14
N ILE A 216 2.59 12.76 -4.22
CA ILE A 216 1.74 12.37 -3.08
C ILE A 216 1.45 13.59 -2.19
N ALA A 217 2.48 14.37 -1.86
CA ALA A 217 2.34 15.58 -1.04
C ALA A 217 1.44 16.64 -1.70
N GLU A 218 1.54 16.81 -3.02
CA GLU A 218 0.68 17.75 -3.76
C GLU A 218 -0.78 17.31 -3.75
N SER A 219 -1.03 15.99 -3.95
CA SER A 219 -2.38 15.43 -3.86
C SER A 219 -2.97 15.63 -2.45
N HIS A 220 -2.17 15.37 -1.39
CA HIS A 220 -2.62 15.61 -0.03
C HIS A 220 -2.89 17.09 0.25
N ARG A 221 -2.02 18.01 -0.19
CA ARG A 221 -2.26 19.46 -0.01
C ARG A 221 -3.55 19.94 -0.68
N ARG A 222 -3.96 19.29 -1.77
CA ARG A 222 -5.19 19.61 -2.49
C ARG A 222 -6.43 19.08 -1.81
N TRP A 223 -6.38 17.83 -1.31
CA TRP A 223 -7.55 17.09 -0.87
C TRP A 223 -7.57 16.75 0.62
N GLY A 224 -6.44 16.76 1.32
CA GLY A 224 -6.33 16.42 2.74
C GLY A 224 -6.64 14.95 3.05
N HIS A 225 -6.45 14.03 2.11
CA HIS A 225 -6.98 12.65 2.18
C HIS A 225 -5.94 11.58 2.46
N VAL A 226 -4.66 11.83 2.19
CA VAL A 226 -3.60 10.85 2.46
C VAL A 226 -3.33 10.79 3.95
N GLN A 227 -3.72 9.70 4.61
CA GLN A 227 -3.50 9.52 6.03
C GLN A 227 -2.14 8.90 6.34
N GLU A 228 -1.65 8.02 5.46
CA GLU A 228 -0.44 7.22 5.67
C GLU A 228 0.36 7.08 4.38
N VAL A 229 1.68 7.23 4.48
CA VAL A 229 2.62 6.95 3.40
C VAL A 229 3.61 5.89 3.84
N ILE A 230 3.68 4.80 3.07
CA ILE A 230 4.59 3.69 3.33
C ILE A 230 5.83 3.84 2.44
N VAL A 231 7.01 3.90 3.05
CA VAL A 231 8.27 3.75 2.34
C VAL A 231 8.73 2.31 2.53
N GLN A 232 8.72 1.53 1.46
CA GLN A 232 9.05 0.11 1.48
C GLN A 232 10.37 -0.14 0.75
N ASN A 233 11.26 -0.96 1.32
CA ASN A 233 12.50 -1.37 0.68
C ASN A 233 12.32 -2.69 -0.08
N PHE A 234 12.93 -2.76 -1.26
CA PHE A 234 13.00 -4.00 -2.02
C PHE A 234 14.00 -4.98 -1.38
N LEU A 235 13.52 -6.20 -1.13
CA LEU A 235 14.35 -7.36 -0.78
C LEU A 235 14.09 -8.48 -1.79
N PRO A 236 15.14 -9.09 -2.38
CA PRO A 236 14.97 -10.21 -3.29
C PRO A 236 14.35 -11.41 -2.56
N LYS A 237 13.31 -11.99 -3.14
CA LYS A 237 12.61 -13.14 -2.54
C LYS A 237 12.63 -14.33 -3.49
N PRO A 238 12.83 -15.56 -2.98
CA PRO A 238 12.73 -16.76 -3.79
C PRO A 238 11.40 -16.87 -4.53
N GLY A 239 11.44 -17.37 -5.76
CA GLY A 239 10.22 -17.57 -6.57
C GLY A 239 9.72 -16.33 -7.31
N THR A 240 10.34 -15.15 -7.13
CA THR A 240 10.04 -13.93 -7.89
C THR A 240 10.98 -13.79 -9.10
N ALA A 241 10.57 -12.97 -10.08
CA ALA A 241 11.44 -12.68 -11.24
C ALA A 241 12.72 -11.91 -10.83
N MET A 242 12.67 -11.18 -9.72
CA MET A 242 13.78 -10.39 -9.18
C MET A 242 14.56 -11.10 -8.06
N HIS A 243 14.44 -12.41 -7.92
CA HIS A 243 15.11 -13.18 -6.84
C HIS A 243 16.64 -13.10 -6.83
N GLN A 244 17.26 -12.69 -7.94
CA GLN A 244 18.72 -12.50 -8.08
C GLN A 244 19.12 -11.01 -8.16
N ALA A 245 18.15 -10.09 -8.04
CA ALA A 245 18.47 -8.66 -8.01
C ALA A 245 19.13 -8.29 -6.68
N GLU A 246 19.89 -7.22 -6.68
CA GLU A 246 20.48 -6.68 -5.46
C GLU A 246 19.36 -6.11 -4.54
N ALA A 247 19.50 -6.31 -3.25
CA ALA A 247 18.62 -5.71 -2.26
C ALA A 247 18.78 -4.17 -2.27
N CYS A 248 17.74 -3.47 -1.84
CA CYS A 248 17.83 -2.03 -1.62
C CYS A 248 18.97 -1.71 -0.64
N PRO A 249 19.93 -0.84 -0.99
CA PRO A 249 20.96 -0.39 -0.06
C PRO A 249 20.32 0.31 1.17
N ALA A 250 20.90 0.07 2.35
CA ALA A 250 20.37 0.63 3.59
C ALA A 250 20.35 2.18 3.56
N ASP A 251 21.42 2.81 3.08
CA ASP A 251 21.53 4.26 2.98
C ASP A 251 20.46 4.85 2.03
N ASP A 252 20.18 4.17 0.92
CA ASP A 252 19.13 4.57 -0.03
C ASP A 252 17.73 4.49 0.59
N TYR A 253 17.51 3.49 1.43
CA TYR A 253 16.26 3.32 2.15
C TYR A 253 16.06 4.39 3.21
N LEU A 254 17.09 4.65 4.03
CA LEU A 254 17.06 5.70 5.05
C LEU A 254 16.92 7.10 4.44
N ASP A 255 17.64 7.38 3.33
CA ASP A 255 17.47 8.61 2.54
C ASP A 255 16.02 8.80 2.07
N ALA A 256 15.42 7.73 1.55
CA ALA A 256 14.03 7.80 1.07
C ALA A 256 13.01 8.07 2.20
N ILE A 257 13.19 7.45 3.38
CA ILE A 257 12.35 7.70 4.56
C ILE A 257 12.51 9.14 5.03
N ALA A 258 13.75 9.61 5.19
CA ALA A 258 14.02 10.97 5.66
C ALA A 258 13.53 12.03 4.66
N ALA A 259 13.73 11.81 3.36
CA ALA A 259 13.17 12.66 2.32
C ALA A 259 11.64 12.70 2.38
N ALA A 260 10.98 11.54 2.58
CA ALA A 260 9.54 11.47 2.72
C ALA A 260 9.05 12.32 3.90
N ARG A 261 9.68 12.22 5.08
CA ARG A 261 9.30 13.06 6.25
C ARG A 261 9.41 14.54 5.98
N LEU A 262 10.41 14.97 5.20
CA LEU A 262 10.64 16.40 4.93
C LEU A 262 9.78 16.95 3.78
N ILE A 263 9.32 16.10 2.86
CA ILE A 263 8.50 16.47 1.70
C ILE A 263 7.01 16.44 2.03
N LEU A 264 6.58 15.42 2.77
CA LEU A 264 5.18 15.22 3.11
C LEU A 264 4.70 16.28 4.13
N PRO A 265 3.43 16.69 4.06
CA PRO A 265 2.82 17.49 5.12
C PRO A 265 2.93 16.82 6.49
N PRO A 266 3.09 17.59 7.57
CA PRO A 266 3.40 17.04 8.89
C PRO A 266 2.26 16.22 9.52
N ASP A 267 1.05 16.34 9.03
CA ASP A 267 -0.12 15.57 9.46
C ASP A 267 -0.25 14.21 8.78
N VAL A 268 0.61 13.92 7.79
CA VAL A 268 0.69 12.59 7.15
C VAL A 268 1.57 11.67 7.99
N HIS A 269 1.03 10.49 8.36
CA HIS A 269 1.81 9.46 9.04
C HIS A 269 2.77 8.77 8.08
N LEU A 270 4.00 8.56 8.53
CA LEU A 270 5.05 7.93 7.74
C LEU A 270 5.38 6.55 8.29
N GLN A 271 5.24 5.54 7.45
CA GLN A 271 5.44 4.14 7.80
C GLN A 271 6.68 3.54 7.13
N ALA A 272 7.36 2.65 7.86
CA ALA A 272 8.33 1.72 7.32
C ALA A 272 8.00 0.31 7.85
N PRO A 273 7.78 -0.70 6.98
CA PRO A 273 7.39 -2.04 7.42
C PRO A 273 8.47 -2.68 8.30
N PRO A 274 8.15 -3.09 9.55
CA PRO A 274 9.16 -3.62 10.48
C PRO A 274 9.71 -4.99 10.06
N ASN A 275 8.96 -5.77 9.28
CA ASN A 275 9.37 -7.09 8.79
C ASN A 275 10.40 -7.04 7.64
N LEU A 276 10.78 -5.86 7.20
CA LEU A 276 11.76 -5.65 6.13
C LEU A 276 13.08 -5.03 6.63
N SER A 277 13.25 -4.88 7.94
CA SER A 277 14.47 -4.36 8.56
C SER A 277 14.75 -5.10 9.87
N ASP A 278 16.01 -5.39 10.15
CA ASP A 278 16.48 -5.96 11.42
C ASP A 278 16.83 -4.88 12.46
N ASP A 279 16.98 -3.61 12.03
CA ASP A 279 17.28 -2.47 12.89
C ASP A 279 16.13 -1.45 12.88
N PHE A 280 15.29 -1.54 13.89
CA PHE A 280 14.16 -0.64 14.07
C PHE A 280 14.58 0.77 14.52
N GLY A 281 15.72 0.89 15.22
CA GLY A 281 16.21 2.15 15.74
C GLY A 281 16.53 3.15 14.63
N VAL A 282 17.21 2.71 13.59
CA VAL A 282 17.57 3.58 12.46
C VAL A 282 16.35 4.07 11.66
N LEU A 283 15.27 3.27 11.59
CA LEU A 283 14.03 3.69 10.94
C LEU A 283 13.34 4.83 11.71
N LEU A 284 13.36 4.74 13.05
CA LEU A 284 12.88 5.83 13.91
C LEU A 284 13.73 7.08 13.74
N ASP A 285 15.05 6.92 13.69
CA ASP A 285 15.97 8.03 13.44
C ASP A 285 15.78 8.68 12.06
N ALA A 286 15.32 7.92 11.08
CA ALA A 286 14.96 8.44 9.76
C ALA A 286 13.61 9.17 9.72
N GLY A 287 12.84 9.18 10.81
CA GLY A 287 11.66 10.04 10.95
C GLY A 287 10.31 9.36 10.76
N ILE A 288 10.21 8.02 10.83
CA ILE A 288 8.90 7.35 10.88
C ILE A 288 8.21 7.63 12.23
N ASP A 289 6.89 7.59 12.22
CA ASP A 289 6.02 7.72 13.39
C ASP A 289 4.99 6.58 13.49
N ASP A 290 4.99 5.66 12.52
CA ASP A 290 4.04 4.56 12.48
C ASP A 290 4.69 3.29 11.91
N TRP A 291 4.34 2.12 12.48
CA TRP A 291 4.77 0.80 11.99
C TRP A 291 3.79 0.17 11.01
N GLY A 292 2.62 0.79 10.83
CA GLY A 292 1.57 0.28 9.97
C GLY A 292 0.78 -0.88 10.56
N GLY A 293 0.25 -1.70 9.68
CA GLY A 293 -0.57 -2.84 10.05
C GLY A 293 0.24 -4.04 10.58
N VAL A 294 -0.10 -4.52 11.76
CA VAL A 294 0.47 -5.74 12.34
C VAL A 294 -0.64 -6.76 12.54
N SER A 295 -0.46 -7.97 12.01
CA SER A 295 -1.45 -9.04 12.19
C SER A 295 -1.04 -10.02 13.29
N PRO A 296 -1.89 -10.24 14.31
CA PRO A 296 -1.70 -11.30 15.29
C PRO A 296 -2.17 -12.66 14.79
N VAL A 297 -2.81 -12.75 13.63
CA VAL A 297 -3.50 -13.95 13.11
C VAL A 297 -2.88 -14.47 11.83
N THR A 298 -2.56 -13.58 10.91
CA THR A 298 -2.07 -13.92 9.57
C THR A 298 -0.64 -13.42 9.39
N ALA A 299 0.25 -14.32 8.97
CA ALA A 299 1.65 -14.01 8.70
C ALA A 299 1.82 -13.24 7.39
#